data_c8de5098e8ba9ccd0e2f8a1a604835db
#
_entry.id   c8de5098e8ba9ccd0e2f8a1a604835db
#
_cell.length_a   1.000
_cell.length_b   1.000
_cell.length_c   1.000
_cell.angle_alpha   90.00
_cell.angle_beta   90.00
_cell.angle_gamma   90.00
#
_symmetry.space_group_name_H-M   'P 1'
#
loop_
_entity.id
_entity.type
_entity.pdbx_description
1 polymer ?
#
loop_
_entity_poly.entity_id
_entity_poly.type
_entity_poly.pdbx_seq_one_letter_code
_entity_poly.pdbx_strand_id
1 'polypeptide(L)'
;MPRHPLCRAALILWVACCASPAMAVDLGELQLKGDITGQYRYFRDDGERPGLSNNDISLAAEMELYYPLADSRDSFTFTPFYRWDEHDDDRTHGDIRELNWQRVEQRWELTVGISRVFWGVTETVHVVNIINQVDLAENPDEEDLLGQPMINLTLIRDWGALDLFVLPYFRERIFPGPDGRPGTTPAISNSKAIYDSGAEQWHTDFAARWSNSVGNWDMGAYQFYGTSREPRVDPAFYEIKGDGQVELTPIYDIINQSGVDIQGTFDAWLLKFEAIYRDAPQENFFSGAAGLEYTFFDVRGSGADIGIISEYLFDNRALLVATDNDDDDISLGLRLSLNDINSTELIAAMVQDVDDHSRYYYLEASRRIGNAFKLSLEARGVANVAADNPLRIYENENYIQLELGYYF
;
A
#
# COMPACT_ATOMS: atom_id res chain seq x y z
N MET A 1 -2.34 32.50 20.17
CA MET A 1 -2.72 31.81 21.41
C MET A 1 -2.38 30.33 21.19
N PRO A 2 -1.48 29.73 21.95
CA PRO A 2 -1.11 28.35 21.75
C PRO A 2 -2.28 27.43 22.12
N ARG A 3 -2.73 26.60 21.18
CA ARG A 3 -3.74 25.58 21.41
C ARG A 3 -3.07 24.40 22.12
N HIS A 4 -3.49 24.10 23.35
CA HIS A 4 -2.97 23.00 24.15
C HIS A 4 -3.32 21.64 23.51
N PRO A 5 -2.33 20.76 23.20
CA PRO A 5 -2.54 19.45 22.59
C PRO A 5 -3.27 18.44 23.50
N LEU A 6 -3.30 18.69 24.80
CA LEU A 6 -3.88 17.77 25.80
C LEU A 6 -5.43 17.59 25.73
N CYS A 7 -6.17 18.47 25.04
CA CYS A 7 -7.62 18.34 24.94
C CYS A 7 -8.10 17.37 23.85
N ARG A 8 -7.27 17.05 22.84
CA ARG A 8 -7.66 16.13 21.76
C ARG A 8 -7.44 14.66 22.13
N ALA A 9 -6.36 14.35 22.86
CA ALA A 9 -6.08 12.99 23.33
C ALA A 9 -7.11 12.47 24.36
N ALA A 10 -7.74 13.35 25.12
CA ALA A 10 -8.75 12.97 26.11
C ALA A 10 -10.08 12.49 25.50
N LEU A 11 -10.39 12.85 24.24
CA LEU A 11 -11.64 12.46 23.59
C LEU A 11 -11.61 11.01 23.08
N ILE A 12 -10.44 10.51 22.70
CA ILE A 12 -10.27 9.13 22.18
C ILE A 12 -10.28 8.11 23.32
N LEU A 13 -9.71 8.44 24.47
CA LEU A 13 -9.79 7.57 25.66
C LEU A 13 -11.19 7.47 26.27
N TRP A 14 -12.06 8.45 26.02
CA TRP A 14 -13.41 8.48 26.59
C TRP A 14 -14.39 7.55 25.85
N VAL A 15 -14.16 7.26 24.56
CA VAL A 15 -14.99 6.32 23.80
C VAL A 15 -14.73 4.88 24.23
N ALA A 16 -13.50 4.54 24.67
CA ALA A 16 -13.16 3.21 25.17
C ALA A 16 -13.66 2.93 26.61
N CYS A 17 -13.91 3.96 27.43
CA CYS A 17 -14.34 3.78 28.82
C CYS A 17 -15.87 3.86 29.05
N CYS A 18 -16.67 4.25 28.05
CA CYS A 18 -18.13 4.33 28.16
C CYS A 18 -18.86 3.13 27.56
N ALA A 19 -18.23 1.97 27.44
CA ALA A 19 -18.93 0.71 27.21
C ALA A 19 -19.66 0.30 28.50
N SER A 20 -20.72 1.02 28.83
CA SER A 20 -21.82 0.46 29.66
C SER A 20 -22.32 -0.78 28.94
N PRO A 21 -22.78 -1.84 29.66
CA PRO A 21 -23.42 -2.97 29.02
C PRO A 21 -24.72 -2.47 28.38
N ALA A 22 -24.61 -1.89 27.20
CA ALA A 22 -25.75 -1.57 26.37
C ALA A 22 -26.34 -2.91 25.89
N MET A 23 -27.62 -3.04 26.06
CA MET A 23 -28.50 -4.10 25.62
C MET A 23 -27.87 -4.87 24.46
N ALA A 24 -27.68 -6.18 24.67
CA ALA A 24 -27.35 -7.09 23.59
C ALA A 24 -28.45 -6.96 22.52
N VAL A 25 -28.26 -6.12 21.56
CA VAL A 25 -28.91 -6.25 20.27
C VAL A 25 -28.36 -7.58 19.76
N ASP A 26 -29.18 -8.60 19.69
CA ASP A 26 -28.82 -9.84 19.05
C ASP A 26 -28.64 -9.54 17.54
N LEU A 27 -27.45 -9.18 17.17
CA LEU A 27 -27.04 -8.93 15.79
C LEU A 27 -26.76 -10.25 15.05
N GLY A 28 -27.10 -11.39 15.69
CA GLY A 28 -27.14 -12.75 15.14
C GLY A 28 -25.82 -13.23 14.54
N GLU A 29 -25.46 -12.74 13.40
CA GLU A 29 -24.30 -13.21 12.62
C GLU A 29 -23.23 -12.14 12.37
N LEU A 30 -23.35 -10.95 12.98
CA LEU A 30 -22.35 -9.90 12.84
C LEU A 30 -21.01 -10.34 13.43
N GLN A 31 -19.99 -10.37 12.60
CA GLN A 31 -18.62 -10.62 13.00
C GLN A 31 -17.89 -9.28 13.11
N LEU A 32 -17.26 -9.05 14.23
CA LEU A 32 -16.43 -7.88 14.49
C LEU A 32 -14.99 -8.35 14.75
N LYS A 33 -14.04 -7.84 14.01
CA LYS A 33 -12.61 -7.96 14.30
C LYS A 33 -11.96 -6.62 14.06
N GLY A 34 -10.79 -6.40 14.66
CA GLY A 34 -10.07 -5.15 14.44
C GLY A 34 -8.80 -5.08 15.25
N ASP A 35 -8.10 -3.97 15.07
CA ASP A 35 -6.92 -3.65 15.87
C ASP A 35 -6.83 -2.18 16.23
N ILE A 36 -6.03 -1.94 17.25
CA ILE A 36 -5.56 -0.63 17.65
C ILE A 36 -4.05 -0.72 17.73
N THR A 37 -3.35 0.07 16.90
CA THR A 37 -1.90 0.01 16.75
C THR A 37 -1.26 1.33 17.15
N GLY A 38 -0.38 1.26 18.17
CA GLY A 38 0.52 2.33 18.54
C GLY A 38 1.84 2.19 17.78
N GLN A 39 2.33 3.28 17.19
CA GLN A 39 3.54 3.30 16.38
C GLN A 39 4.50 4.35 16.91
N TYR A 40 5.79 4.03 16.90
CA TYR A 40 6.90 4.96 17.17
C TYR A 40 7.90 4.85 16.02
N ARG A 41 8.21 5.98 15.38
CA ARG A 41 9.16 6.10 14.28
C ARG A 41 10.33 7.00 14.71
N TYR A 42 11.57 6.54 14.47
CA TYR A 42 12.78 7.28 14.76
C TYR A 42 13.60 7.47 13.48
N PHE A 43 13.84 8.74 13.10
CA PHE A 43 14.69 9.12 11.98
C PHE A 43 16.11 9.40 12.46
N ARG A 44 17.06 8.79 11.78
CA ARG A 44 18.47 8.92 12.15
C ARG A 44 19.03 10.31 11.88
N ASP A 45 18.66 10.87 10.74
CA ASP A 45 19.21 12.12 10.21
C ASP A 45 18.20 13.25 10.38
N ASP A 46 18.68 14.50 10.45
CA ASP A 46 17.79 15.65 10.44
C ASP A 46 17.16 15.77 9.03
N GLY A 47 15.84 15.98 8.99
CA GLY A 47 15.13 16.16 7.73
C GLY A 47 15.60 17.39 6.96
N GLU A 48 15.41 17.41 5.65
CA GLU A 48 15.85 18.53 4.81
C GLU A 48 15.19 19.87 5.16
N ARG A 49 13.95 19.82 5.68
CA ARG A 49 13.23 21.01 6.10
C ARG A 49 13.52 21.33 7.57
N PRO A 50 13.82 22.62 7.89
CA PRO A 50 14.06 23.03 9.28
C PRO A 50 12.84 22.79 10.16
N GLY A 51 13.03 22.17 11.32
CA GLY A 51 11.98 21.97 12.31
C GLY A 51 11.27 20.63 12.27
N LEU A 52 11.60 19.76 11.30
CA LEU A 52 11.10 18.38 11.30
C LEU A 52 11.61 17.62 12.54
N SER A 53 10.74 16.82 13.13
CA SER A 53 11.08 15.98 14.27
C SER A 53 11.79 14.69 13.81
N ASN A 54 12.78 14.25 14.60
CA ASN A 54 13.40 12.94 14.41
C ASN A 54 12.64 11.81 15.11
N ASN A 55 11.58 12.15 15.83
CA ASN A 55 10.73 11.18 16.52
C ASN A 55 9.29 11.45 16.17
N ASP A 56 8.55 10.41 15.90
CA ASP A 56 7.13 10.51 15.58
C ASP A 56 6.35 9.42 16.29
N ILE A 57 5.18 9.79 16.82
CA ILE A 57 4.26 8.87 17.48
C ILE A 57 2.91 8.96 16.79
N SER A 58 2.35 7.80 16.44
CA SER A 58 1.01 7.74 15.91
C SER A 58 0.18 6.63 16.54
N LEU A 59 -1.13 6.74 16.40
CA LEU A 59 -2.11 5.75 16.86
C LEU A 59 -3.12 5.51 15.75
N ALA A 60 -3.26 4.28 15.31
CA ALA A 60 -4.23 3.87 14.31
C ALA A 60 -5.28 2.92 14.89
N ALA A 61 -6.44 2.87 14.27
CA ALA A 61 -7.47 1.88 14.54
C ALA A 61 -8.15 1.50 13.22
N GLU A 62 -8.22 0.20 12.97
CA GLU A 62 -9.01 -0.39 11.88
C GLU A 62 -9.98 -1.42 12.46
N MET A 63 -11.22 -1.41 11.99
CA MET A 63 -12.24 -2.38 12.41
C MET A 63 -12.93 -2.93 11.18
N GLU A 64 -13.13 -4.24 11.12
CA GLU A 64 -13.95 -4.88 10.10
C GLU A 64 -15.25 -5.40 10.73
N LEU A 65 -16.36 -4.93 10.20
CA LEU A 65 -17.70 -5.44 10.48
C LEU A 65 -18.17 -6.23 9.26
N TYR A 66 -18.28 -7.53 9.41
CA TYR A 66 -18.78 -8.42 8.38
C TYR A 66 -20.16 -8.98 8.79
N TYR A 67 -21.15 -8.82 7.92
CA TYR A 67 -22.52 -9.28 8.14
C TYR A 67 -23.01 -10.13 6.96
N PRO A 68 -23.01 -11.48 7.08
CA PRO A 68 -23.68 -12.34 6.13
C PRO A 68 -25.19 -12.27 6.34
N LEU A 69 -25.98 -12.12 5.26
CA LEU A 69 -27.43 -12.18 5.37
C LEU A 69 -27.89 -13.62 5.50
N ALA A 70 -28.66 -13.88 6.56
CA ALA A 70 -29.22 -15.21 6.82
C ALA A 70 -30.01 -15.74 5.61
N ASP A 71 -29.82 -17.03 5.31
CA ASP A 71 -30.49 -17.74 4.20
C ASP A 71 -30.26 -17.12 2.81
N SER A 72 -29.22 -16.29 2.67
CA SER A 72 -28.88 -15.57 1.46
C SER A 72 -27.44 -15.88 1.03
N ARG A 73 -27.06 -15.41 -0.17
CA ARG A 73 -25.69 -15.43 -0.69
C ARG A 73 -25.08 -14.03 -0.68
N ASP A 74 -25.72 -13.15 0.08
CA ASP A 74 -25.34 -11.75 0.20
C ASP A 74 -24.61 -11.50 1.50
N SER A 75 -23.62 -10.61 1.46
CA SER A 75 -22.93 -10.12 2.64
C SER A 75 -22.65 -8.62 2.54
N PHE A 76 -22.46 -8.00 3.68
CA PHE A 76 -21.99 -6.62 3.81
C PHE A 76 -20.68 -6.61 4.58
N THR A 77 -19.74 -5.78 4.11
CA THR A 77 -18.48 -5.51 4.80
C THR A 77 -18.37 -4.00 5.02
N PHE A 78 -17.94 -3.60 6.22
CA PHE A 78 -17.62 -2.22 6.52
C PHE A 78 -16.31 -2.17 7.31
N THR A 79 -15.27 -1.53 6.74
CA THR A 79 -13.93 -1.42 7.33
C THR A 79 -13.53 0.06 7.41
N PRO A 80 -13.93 0.78 8.47
CA PRO A 80 -13.44 2.10 8.76
C PRO A 80 -12.02 2.05 9.32
N PHE A 81 -11.22 3.03 8.92
CA PHE A 81 -9.86 3.25 9.39
C PHE A 81 -9.72 4.69 9.89
N TYR A 82 -8.89 4.90 10.91
CA TYR A 82 -8.50 6.22 11.38
C TYR A 82 -7.10 6.16 11.99
N ARG A 83 -6.24 7.13 11.60
CA ARG A 83 -4.95 7.39 12.23
C ARG A 83 -4.91 8.80 12.81
N TRP A 84 -4.35 8.90 13.97
CA TRP A 84 -3.84 10.13 14.55
C TRP A 84 -2.32 10.11 14.53
N ASP A 85 -1.71 11.21 14.10
CA ASP A 85 -0.28 11.42 14.06
C ASP A 85 0.10 12.66 14.86
N GLU A 86 1.27 12.64 15.52
CA GLU A 86 1.71 13.73 16.40
C GLU A 86 2.14 14.97 15.62
N HIS A 87 2.70 14.81 14.44
CA HIS A 87 3.39 15.86 13.70
C HIS A 87 2.76 16.13 12.32
N ASP A 88 2.23 15.14 11.67
CA ASP A 88 1.66 15.25 10.32
C ASP A 88 0.14 15.32 10.35
N ASP A 89 -0.40 16.53 10.06
CA ASP A 89 -1.83 16.75 9.95
C ASP A 89 -2.44 16.00 8.74
N ASP A 90 -1.69 15.78 7.66
CA ASP A 90 -2.15 15.02 6.48
C ASP A 90 -2.15 13.50 6.75
N ARG A 91 -1.23 13.01 7.60
CA ARG A 91 -1.24 11.64 8.10
C ARG A 91 -2.33 11.43 9.17
N THR A 92 -2.80 12.49 9.83
CA THR A 92 -3.97 12.42 10.72
C THR A 92 -5.24 12.42 9.90
N HIS A 93 -5.67 11.24 9.44
CA HIS A 93 -6.81 11.11 8.55
C HIS A 93 -7.65 9.86 8.84
N GLY A 94 -8.79 9.78 8.19
CA GLY A 94 -9.65 8.60 8.23
C GLY A 94 -10.02 8.16 6.84
N ASP A 95 -10.20 6.86 6.67
CA ASP A 95 -10.63 6.26 5.43
C ASP A 95 -11.74 5.23 5.65
N ILE A 96 -12.50 4.95 4.61
CA ILE A 96 -13.34 3.77 4.49
C ILE A 96 -12.60 2.81 3.55
N ARG A 97 -11.88 1.86 4.13
CA ARG A 97 -11.12 0.86 3.38
C ARG A 97 -12.06 -0.08 2.62
N GLU A 98 -13.18 -0.47 3.27
CA GLU A 98 -14.24 -1.23 2.63
C GLU A 98 -15.62 -0.78 3.11
N LEU A 99 -16.56 -0.67 2.18
CA LEU A 99 -18.00 -0.52 2.41
C LEU A 99 -18.72 -1.10 1.21
N ASN A 100 -18.97 -2.39 1.23
CA ASN A 100 -19.50 -3.08 0.07
C ASN A 100 -20.61 -4.06 0.43
N TRP A 101 -21.46 -4.28 -0.55
CA TRP A 101 -22.34 -5.42 -0.66
C TRP A 101 -21.75 -6.40 -1.66
N GLN A 102 -21.70 -7.68 -1.28
CA GLN A 102 -21.24 -8.77 -2.12
C GLN A 102 -22.33 -9.83 -2.26
N ARG A 103 -22.49 -10.33 -3.47
CA ARG A 103 -23.29 -11.53 -3.76
C ARG A 103 -22.43 -12.58 -4.45
N VAL A 104 -22.40 -13.78 -3.86
CA VAL A 104 -21.61 -14.89 -4.38
C VAL A 104 -22.55 -15.98 -4.92
N GLU A 105 -22.45 -16.27 -6.21
CA GLU A 105 -23.18 -17.34 -6.89
C GLU A 105 -22.18 -18.42 -7.39
N GLN A 106 -22.67 -19.55 -7.86
CA GLN A 106 -21.80 -20.66 -8.27
C GLN A 106 -20.86 -20.32 -9.44
N ARG A 107 -21.25 -19.40 -10.30
CA ARG A 107 -20.54 -19.06 -11.56
C ARG A 107 -20.27 -17.57 -11.74
N TRP A 108 -20.61 -16.77 -10.77
CA TRP A 108 -20.34 -15.36 -10.77
C TRP A 108 -20.40 -14.76 -9.36
N GLU A 109 -19.70 -13.68 -9.17
CA GLU A 109 -19.75 -12.84 -7.97
C GLU A 109 -19.97 -11.39 -8.40
N LEU A 110 -20.68 -10.63 -7.57
CA LEU A 110 -20.89 -9.21 -7.77
C LEU A 110 -20.57 -8.47 -6.48
N THR A 111 -19.65 -7.52 -6.56
CA THR A 111 -19.33 -6.59 -5.48
C THR A 111 -19.68 -5.18 -5.90
N VAL A 112 -20.43 -4.46 -5.04
CA VAL A 112 -20.82 -3.06 -5.28
C VAL A 112 -20.53 -2.25 -4.03
N GLY A 113 -19.75 -1.19 -4.18
CA GLY A 113 -19.39 -0.31 -3.08
C GLY A 113 -17.93 0.09 -3.10
N ILE A 114 -17.33 0.23 -1.91
CA ILE A 114 -15.91 0.55 -1.74
C ILE A 114 -15.18 -0.73 -1.38
N SER A 115 -14.09 -1.05 -2.11
CA SER A 115 -13.28 -2.25 -1.87
C SER A 115 -11.81 -2.03 -2.19
N ARG A 116 -10.96 -2.92 -1.68
CA ARG A 116 -9.54 -3.01 -2.01
C ARG A 116 -9.30 -4.24 -2.90
N VAL A 117 -8.43 -4.09 -3.90
CA VAL A 117 -8.04 -5.14 -4.84
C VAL A 117 -6.52 -5.13 -4.98
N PHE A 118 -5.91 -6.28 -4.83
CA PHE A 118 -4.47 -6.44 -4.93
C PHE A 118 -4.15 -7.58 -5.91
N TRP A 119 -3.24 -7.32 -6.86
CA TRP A 119 -2.87 -8.27 -7.92
C TRP A 119 -1.40 -8.66 -7.91
N GLY A 120 -0.56 -7.90 -7.21
CA GLY A 120 0.89 -8.08 -7.17
C GLY A 120 1.32 -9.47 -6.69
N VAL A 121 2.39 -10.01 -7.31
CA VAL A 121 3.00 -11.31 -6.96
C VAL A 121 4.47 -11.20 -6.60
N THR A 122 5.17 -10.15 -7.05
CA THR A 122 6.58 -9.86 -6.72
C THR A 122 6.73 -9.36 -5.29
N GLU A 123 7.95 -9.22 -4.79
CA GLU A 123 8.21 -8.84 -3.40
C GLU A 123 8.60 -7.37 -3.25
N THR A 124 9.37 -6.85 -4.20
CA THR A 124 9.95 -5.51 -4.08
C THR A 124 9.03 -4.42 -4.61
N VAL A 125 8.32 -4.68 -5.72
CA VAL A 125 7.40 -3.74 -6.37
C VAL A 125 6.16 -4.46 -6.88
N HIS A 126 5.03 -3.76 -6.98
CA HIS A 126 3.77 -4.34 -7.43
C HIS A 126 3.21 -3.55 -8.63
N VAL A 127 3.95 -3.56 -9.74
CA VAL A 127 3.65 -2.75 -10.92
C VAL A 127 2.27 -3.00 -11.54
N VAL A 128 1.69 -4.18 -11.30
CA VAL A 128 0.36 -4.56 -11.83
C VAL A 128 -0.80 -3.99 -11.02
N ASN A 129 -0.57 -3.43 -9.82
CA ASN A 129 -1.63 -2.82 -9.02
C ASN A 129 -2.08 -1.50 -9.64
N ILE A 130 -3.36 -1.42 -10.05
CA ILE A 130 -3.90 -0.25 -10.75
C ILE A 130 -5.34 0.10 -10.34
N ILE A 131 -6.03 -0.73 -9.59
CA ILE A 131 -7.44 -0.47 -9.24
C ILE A 131 -7.53 0.58 -8.13
N ASN A 132 -6.83 0.34 -7.03
CA ASN A 132 -6.86 1.21 -5.86
C ASN A 132 -5.77 2.27 -5.93
N GLN A 133 -6.02 3.38 -5.26
CA GLN A 133 -5.01 4.39 -5.00
C GLN A 133 -4.20 4.03 -3.76
N VAL A 134 -2.95 4.47 -3.71
CA VAL A 134 -2.02 4.27 -2.61
C VAL A 134 -2.15 5.39 -1.56
N ASP A 135 -1.92 5.05 -0.31
CA ASP A 135 -1.87 5.93 0.85
C ASP A 135 -0.41 6.06 1.33
N LEU A 136 0.36 6.96 0.68
CA LEU A 136 1.78 7.17 1.02
C LEU A 136 1.99 7.85 2.36
N ALA A 137 0.96 8.48 2.93
CA ALA A 137 1.06 9.04 4.27
C ALA A 137 1.11 7.93 5.34
N GLU A 138 0.51 6.76 5.08
CA GLU A 138 0.64 5.60 5.96
C GLU A 138 2.06 5.03 5.91
N ASN A 139 2.51 4.61 4.73
CA ASN A 139 3.84 4.04 4.54
C ASN A 139 4.34 4.30 3.10
N PRO A 140 5.66 4.49 2.89
CA PRO A 140 6.24 4.72 1.55
C PRO A 140 6.36 3.45 0.70
N ASP A 141 6.00 2.26 1.20
CA ASP A 141 6.12 0.98 0.47
C ASP A 141 5.01 0.72 -0.56
N GLU A 142 4.04 1.63 -0.67
CA GLU A 142 2.89 1.52 -1.58
C GLU A 142 1.94 0.33 -1.30
N GLU A 143 2.07 -0.36 -0.16
CA GLU A 143 1.19 -1.47 0.22
C GLU A 143 -0.14 -1.00 0.83
N ASP A 144 -0.17 0.18 1.44
CA ASP A 144 -1.36 0.75 2.03
C ASP A 144 -2.31 1.31 0.96
N LEU A 145 -3.40 0.60 0.71
CA LEU A 145 -4.37 0.94 -0.32
C LEU A 145 -5.60 1.66 0.25
N LEU A 146 -5.99 2.77 -0.38
CA LEU A 146 -7.25 3.45 -0.13
C LEU A 146 -8.43 2.63 -0.69
N GLY A 147 -9.57 2.66 -0.02
CA GLY A 147 -10.80 2.05 -0.52
C GLY A 147 -11.26 2.68 -1.83
N GLN A 148 -11.50 1.90 -2.88
CA GLN A 148 -11.92 2.38 -4.20
C GLN A 148 -13.41 2.12 -4.44
N PRO A 149 -14.24 3.14 -4.75
CA PRO A 149 -15.61 2.96 -5.21
C PRO A 149 -15.64 2.15 -6.52
N MET A 150 -16.37 1.02 -6.53
CA MET A 150 -16.41 0.13 -7.68
C MET A 150 -17.71 -0.67 -7.82
N ILE A 151 -17.94 -1.12 -9.04
CA ILE A 151 -18.77 -2.27 -9.35
C ILE A 151 -17.86 -3.30 -9.98
N ASN A 152 -17.72 -4.46 -9.34
CA ASN A 152 -16.91 -5.56 -9.84
C ASN A 152 -17.79 -6.79 -10.08
N LEU A 153 -17.77 -7.30 -11.29
CA LEU A 153 -18.42 -8.55 -11.69
C LEU A 153 -17.36 -9.59 -12.05
N THR A 154 -17.25 -10.63 -11.23
CA THR A 154 -16.40 -11.79 -11.51
C THR A 154 -17.18 -12.91 -12.15
N LEU A 155 -16.76 -13.36 -13.32
CA LEU A 155 -17.35 -14.50 -14.04
C LEU A 155 -16.44 -15.72 -13.91
N ILE A 156 -16.90 -16.75 -13.19
CA ILE A 156 -16.15 -17.97 -12.91
C ILE A 156 -16.49 -19.03 -13.97
N ARG A 157 -15.47 -19.53 -14.69
CA ARG A 157 -15.61 -20.46 -15.80
C ARG A 157 -14.51 -21.54 -15.74
N ASP A 158 -14.66 -22.59 -16.54
CA ASP A 158 -13.68 -23.69 -16.62
C ASP A 158 -12.33 -23.22 -17.22
N TRP A 159 -12.32 -22.08 -17.93
CA TRP A 159 -11.13 -21.45 -18.49
C TRP A 159 -10.50 -20.36 -17.60
N GLY A 160 -11.00 -20.20 -16.38
CA GLY A 160 -10.53 -19.21 -15.41
C GLY A 160 -11.61 -18.25 -14.95
N ALA A 161 -11.21 -17.20 -14.25
CA ALA A 161 -12.07 -16.09 -13.84
C ALA A 161 -11.86 -14.89 -14.78
N LEU A 162 -12.94 -14.11 -14.97
CA LEU A 162 -12.91 -12.82 -15.64
C LEU A 162 -13.57 -11.79 -14.74
N ASP A 163 -12.78 -10.85 -14.27
CA ASP A 163 -13.22 -9.70 -13.48
C ASP A 163 -13.46 -8.51 -14.40
N LEU A 164 -14.60 -7.85 -14.23
CA LEU A 164 -14.99 -6.65 -14.96
C LEU A 164 -15.25 -5.54 -13.95
N PHE A 165 -14.51 -4.44 -14.07
CA PHE A 165 -14.59 -3.30 -13.15
C PHE A 165 -15.17 -2.07 -13.84
N VAL A 166 -16.05 -1.38 -13.10
CA VAL A 166 -16.48 -0.01 -13.37
C VAL A 166 -16.15 0.80 -12.12
N LEU A 167 -15.29 1.82 -12.27
CA LEU A 167 -14.80 2.67 -11.20
C LEU A 167 -15.34 4.08 -11.39
N PRO A 168 -16.50 4.42 -10.79
CA PRO A 168 -17.23 5.65 -11.11
C PRO A 168 -16.62 6.93 -10.50
N TYR A 169 -15.65 6.78 -9.60
CA TYR A 169 -15.02 7.88 -8.90
C TYR A 169 -13.55 7.58 -8.65
N PHE A 170 -12.67 8.49 -9.04
CA PHE A 170 -11.24 8.42 -8.79
C PHE A 170 -10.90 9.03 -7.43
N ARG A 171 -9.99 8.39 -6.69
CA ARG A 171 -9.42 8.91 -5.45
C ARG A 171 -8.00 9.40 -5.69
N GLU A 172 -7.67 10.59 -5.19
CA GLU A 172 -6.31 11.11 -5.21
C GLU A 172 -5.42 10.32 -4.25
N ARG A 173 -4.12 10.26 -4.56
CA ARG A 173 -3.09 9.71 -3.67
C ARG A 173 -2.94 10.61 -2.45
N ILE A 174 -2.78 10.02 -1.28
CA ILE A 174 -2.47 10.77 -0.06
C ILE A 174 -0.95 10.77 0.11
N PHE A 175 -0.37 11.96 0.21
CA PHE A 175 1.05 12.15 0.42
C PHE A 175 1.33 12.59 1.87
N PRO A 176 2.53 12.32 2.41
CA PRO A 176 2.97 12.94 3.65
C PRO A 176 2.90 14.46 3.56
N GLY A 177 2.42 15.08 4.62
CA GLY A 177 2.28 16.53 4.71
C GLY A 177 3.64 17.26 4.80
N PRO A 178 3.61 18.60 4.80
CA PRO A 178 4.85 19.38 4.88
C PRO A 178 5.61 19.18 6.20
N ASP A 179 4.97 18.72 7.26
CA ASP A 179 5.60 18.40 8.55
C ASP A 179 5.79 16.88 8.74
N GLY A 180 5.36 16.06 7.76
CA GLY A 180 5.43 14.60 7.77
C GLY A 180 6.78 14.03 7.34
N ARG A 181 7.10 12.82 7.86
CA ARG A 181 8.28 12.04 7.50
C ARG A 181 7.95 10.53 7.40
N PRO A 182 8.53 9.77 6.43
CA PRO A 182 9.35 10.27 5.33
C PRO A 182 8.53 11.11 4.35
N GLY A 183 9.14 12.12 3.74
CA GLY A 183 8.44 13.04 2.85
C GLY A 183 9.35 13.70 1.84
N THR A 184 8.77 14.31 0.81
CA THR A 184 9.49 14.98 -0.26
C THR A 184 9.74 16.47 0.05
N THR A 185 10.78 17.03 -0.55
CA THR A 185 11.06 18.47 -0.47
C THR A 185 11.21 19.04 -1.90
N PRO A 186 10.28 19.92 -2.37
CA PRO A 186 9.04 20.35 -1.73
C PRO A 186 8.02 19.24 -1.50
N ALA A 187 7.08 19.44 -0.55
CA ALA A 187 5.99 18.52 -0.33
C ALA A 187 5.05 18.48 -1.56
N ILE A 188 4.30 17.38 -1.71
CA ILE A 188 3.27 17.25 -2.75
C ILE A 188 1.91 17.57 -2.12
N SER A 189 1.10 18.35 -2.83
CA SER A 189 -0.17 18.86 -2.29
C SER A 189 -1.24 17.78 -2.21
N ASN A 190 -1.88 17.67 -1.05
CA ASN A 190 -3.11 16.88 -0.83
C ASN A 190 -4.39 17.70 -1.03
N SER A 191 -4.27 19.00 -1.28
CA SER A 191 -5.42 19.91 -1.38
C SER A 191 -5.72 20.39 -2.80
N LYS A 192 -4.84 20.09 -3.76
CA LYS A 192 -4.94 20.55 -5.14
C LYS A 192 -4.30 19.53 -6.08
N ALA A 193 -5.02 19.21 -7.13
CA ALA A 193 -4.56 18.35 -8.20
C ALA A 193 -4.92 18.94 -9.58
N ILE A 194 -4.23 18.48 -10.61
CA ILE A 194 -4.52 18.77 -12.01
C ILE A 194 -4.98 17.46 -12.66
N TYR A 195 -6.03 17.54 -13.46
CA TYR A 195 -6.58 16.38 -14.16
C TYR A 195 -6.56 16.61 -15.67
N ASP A 196 -6.20 15.58 -16.41
CA ASP A 196 -6.31 15.57 -17.87
C ASP A 196 -7.80 15.53 -18.30
N SER A 197 -8.64 14.82 -17.55
CA SER A 197 -10.08 14.78 -17.79
C SER A 197 -10.80 15.98 -17.21
N GLY A 198 -11.66 16.64 -18.02
CA GLY A 198 -12.57 17.69 -17.53
C GLY A 198 -13.65 17.20 -16.56
N ALA A 199 -13.81 15.89 -16.36
CA ALA A 199 -14.66 15.31 -15.35
C ALA A 199 -13.94 15.17 -13.98
N GLU A 200 -12.63 15.44 -13.93
CA GLU A 200 -11.80 15.38 -12.73
C GLU A 200 -11.95 14.02 -12.02
N GLN A 201 -12.23 14.01 -10.72
CA GLN A 201 -12.46 12.80 -9.92
C GLN A 201 -13.67 11.96 -10.37
N TRP A 202 -14.60 12.55 -11.15
CA TRP A 202 -15.78 11.85 -11.65
C TRP A 202 -15.57 11.17 -13.02
N HIS A 203 -14.32 11.12 -13.48
CA HIS A 203 -14.00 10.28 -14.63
C HIS A 203 -14.29 8.82 -14.28
N THR A 204 -15.05 8.13 -15.13
CA THR A 204 -15.35 6.71 -14.92
C THR A 204 -14.27 5.87 -15.57
N ASP A 205 -13.54 5.09 -14.76
CA ASP A 205 -12.49 4.20 -15.22
C ASP A 205 -13.02 2.77 -15.41
N PHE A 206 -12.36 1.98 -16.23
CA PHE A 206 -12.73 0.61 -16.55
C PHE A 206 -11.52 -0.31 -16.50
N ALA A 207 -11.74 -1.53 -16.00
CA ALA A 207 -10.75 -2.59 -16.11
C ALA A 207 -11.40 -3.94 -16.40
N ALA A 208 -10.64 -4.81 -17.05
CA ALA A 208 -10.98 -6.22 -17.24
C ALA A 208 -9.73 -7.05 -16.93
N ARG A 209 -9.85 -8.06 -16.06
CA ARG A 209 -8.76 -8.99 -15.72
C ARG A 209 -9.20 -10.42 -15.91
N TRP A 210 -8.44 -11.17 -16.66
CA TRP A 210 -8.51 -12.63 -16.69
C TRP A 210 -7.48 -13.23 -15.74
N SER A 211 -7.86 -14.27 -15.00
CA SER A 211 -6.94 -15.05 -14.18
C SER A 211 -7.24 -16.55 -14.26
N ASN A 212 -6.22 -17.38 -14.13
CA ASN A 212 -6.37 -18.84 -14.13
C ASN A 212 -5.19 -19.52 -13.43
N SER A 213 -5.46 -20.66 -12.78
CA SER A 213 -4.47 -21.56 -12.22
C SER A 213 -4.37 -22.82 -13.06
N VAL A 214 -3.18 -23.11 -13.61
CA VAL A 214 -2.92 -24.28 -14.46
C VAL A 214 -1.71 -25.04 -13.92
N GLY A 215 -1.95 -26.18 -13.30
CA GLY A 215 -0.89 -26.96 -12.65
C GLY A 215 -0.24 -26.17 -11.51
N ASN A 216 1.03 -25.86 -11.64
CA ASN A 216 1.80 -25.12 -10.65
C ASN A 216 1.89 -23.61 -10.95
N TRP A 217 1.15 -23.13 -11.93
CA TRP A 217 1.19 -21.76 -12.39
C TRP A 217 -0.12 -21.04 -12.08
N ASP A 218 -0.02 -19.86 -11.48
CA ASP A 218 -1.06 -18.85 -11.38
C ASP A 218 -0.74 -17.72 -12.34
N MET A 219 -1.70 -17.28 -13.13
CA MET A 219 -1.51 -16.29 -14.19
C MET A 219 -2.64 -15.29 -14.20
N GLY A 220 -2.31 -14.02 -14.42
CA GLY A 220 -3.24 -12.93 -14.63
C GLY A 220 -2.84 -12.10 -15.86
N ALA A 221 -3.84 -11.52 -16.50
CA ALA A 221 -3.65 -10.53 -17.55
C ALA A 221 -4.79 -9.53 -17.50
N TYR A 222 -4.49 -8.25 -17.63
CA TYR A 222 -5.52 -7.22 -17.54
C TYR A 222 -5.32 -6.10 -18.56
N GLN A 223 -6.41 -5.38 -18.75
CA GLN A 223 -6.49 -4.11 -19.45
C GLN A 223 -7.19 -3.09 -18.57
N PHE A 224 -6.61 -1.91 -18.41
CA PHE A 224 -7.16 -0.78 -17.69
C PHE A 224 -7.21 0.45 -18.61
N TYR A 225 -8.28 1.23 -18.50
CA TYR A 225 -8.43 2.54 -19.11
C TYR A 225 -9.03 3.52 -18.10
N GLY A 226 -8.34 4.60 -17.80
CA GLY A 226 -8.79 5.58 -16.82
C GLY A 226 -7.69 6.48 -16.28
N THR A 227 -7.97 7.10 -15.16
CA THR A 227 -7.08 8.02 -14.46
C THR A 227 -5.90 7.26 -13.83
N SER A 228 -4.67 7.69 -14.07
CA SER A 228 -3.47 7.08 -13.48
C SER A 228 -3.50 7.10 -11.95
N ARG A 229 -3.17 5.98 -11.29
CA ARG A 229 -3.01 5.93 -9.83
C ARG A 229 -1.67 6.53 -9.38
N GLU A 230 -0.72 6.60 -10.29
CA GLU A 230 0.58 7.21 -10.10
C GLU A 230 0.55 8.60 -10.76
N PRO A 231 0.55 9.69 -9.97
CA PRO A 231 0.52 11.04 -10.53
C PRO A 231 1.90 11.43 -11.06
N ARG A 232 1.91 12.20 -12.11
CA ARG A 232 3.10 12.89 -12.56
C ARG A 232 3.31 14.18 -11.73
N VAL A 233 4.54 14.46 -11.36
CA VAL A 233 4.93 15.70 -10.67
C VAL A 233 5.86 16.48 -11.57
N ASP A 234 5.43 17.70 -11.96
CA ASP A 234 6.21 18.61 -12.78
C ASP A 234 6.53 19.86 -11.93
N PRO A 235 7.81 20.20 -11.73
CA PRO A 235 8.21 21.36 -10.92
C PRO A 235 7.68 22.71 -11.43
N ALA A 236 7.16 22.78 -12.67
CA ALA A 236 6.50 23.98 -13.18
C ALA A 236 5.11 24.22 -12.56
N PHE A 237 4.51 23.20 -11.95
CA PHE A 237 3.19 23.27 -11.32
C PHE A 237 3.31 23.18 -9.81
N TYR A 238 3.20 24.32 -9.14
CA TYR A 238 3.33 24.44 -7.70
C TYR A 238 2.37 25.47 -7.14
N GLU A 239 2.15 25.42 -5.83
CA GLU A 239 1.41 26.40 -5.06
C GLU A 239 2.32 26.99 -3.98
N ILE A 240 2.19 28.31 -3.73
CA ILE A 240 2.83 28.95 -2.58
C ILE A 240 1.74 29.15 -1.54
N LYS A 241 1.87 28.46 -0.40
CA LYS A 241 0.94 28.59 0.74
C LYS A 241 1.09 29.94 1.44
N GLY A 242 0.11 30.29 2.27
CA GLY A 242 0.07 31.58 2.96
C GLY A 242 1.24 31.84 3.94
N ASP A 243 1.94 30.82 4.36
CA ASP A 243 3.17 30.83 5.16
C ASP A 243 4.45 30.89 4.33
N GLY A 244 4.35 30.84 3.00
CA GLY A 244 5.44 30.87 2.06
C GLY A 244 6.03 29.49 1.69
N GLN A 245 5.47 28.40 2.20
CA GLN A 245 5.85 27.04 1.80
C GLN A 245 5.44 26.77 0.34
N VAL A 246 6.26 25.99 -0.35
CA VAL A 246 6.01 25.55 -1.73
C VAL A 246 5.54 24.10 -1.68
N GLU A 247 4.42 23.81 -2.33
CA GLU A 247 3.94 22.45 -2.56
C GLU A 247 3.83 22.21 -4.07
N LEU A 248 4.27 21.04 -4.53
CA LEU A 248 4.11 20.61 -5.92
C LEU A 248 2.68 20.10 -6.14
N THR A 249 2.13 20.37 -7.31
CA THR A 249 0.76 19.97 -7.64
C THR A 249 0.81 18.66 -8.43
N PRO A 250 0.22 17.56 -7.93
CA PRO A 250 0.16 16.29 -8.65
C PRO A 250 -0.73 16.41 -9.89
N ILE A 251 -0.36 15.71 -10.96
CA ILE A 251 -1.05 15.73 -12.26
C ILE A 251 -1.49 14.30 -12.57
N TYR A 252 -2.79 14.11 -12.73
CA TYR A 252 -3.40 12.81 -13.03
C TYR A 252 -3.81 12.72 -14.49
N ASP A 253 -3.02 11.98 -15.24
CA ASP A 253 -3.21 11.73 -16.67
C ASP A 253 -4.22 10.60 -16.90
N ILE A 254 -4.93 10.62 -18.04
CA ILE A 254 -5.73 9.48 -18.51
C ILE A 254 -4.77 8.53 -19.24
N ILE A 255 -4.78 7.27 -18.81
CA ILE A 255 -3.88 6.24 -19.30
C ILE A 255 -4.63 5.02 -19.86
N ASN A 256 -3.90 4.27 -20.67
CA ASN A 256 -4.28 2.93 -21.09
C ASN A 256 -3.16 1.96 -20.71
N GLN A 257 -3.46 1.00 -19.82
CA GLN A 257 -2.44 0.10 -19.29
C GLN A 257 -2.84 -1.36 -19.47
N SER A 258 -1.92 -2.13 -20.02
CA SER A 258 -2.00 -3.60 -20.06
C SER A 258 -1.00 -4.17 -19.09
N GLY A 259 -1.36 -5.22 -18.36
CA GLY A 259 -0.44 -5.88 -17.45
C GLY A 259 -0.63 -7.39 -17.42
N VAL A 260 0.43 -8.07 -17.00
CA VAL A 260 0.46 -9.51 -16.77
C VAL A 260 1.18 -9.82 -15.47
N ASP A 261 0.70 -10.82 -14.75
CA ASP A 261 1.32 -11.39 -13.57
C ASP A 261 1.35 -12.91 -13.69
N ILE A 262 2.47 -13.52 -13.29
CA ILE A 262 2.67 -14.97 -13.35
C ILE A 262 3.43 -15.39 -12.10
N GLN A 263 2.90 -16.40 -11.40
CA GLN A 263 3.58 -17.06 -10.31
C GLN A 263 3.65 -18.56 -10.55
N GLY A 264 4.80 -19.17 -10.30
CA GLY A 264 5.00 -20.60 -10.40
C GLY A 264 5.57 -21.19 -9.12
N THR A 265 4.91 -22.21 -8.53
CA THR A 265 5.34 -22.88 -7.29
C THR A 265 5.81 -24.31 -7.58
N PHE A 266 7.10 -24.59 -7.34
CA PHE A 266 7.75 -25.89 -7.61
C PHE A 266 8.56 -26.35 -6.41
N ASP A 267 7.97 -27.17 -5.55
CA ASP A 267 8.57 -27.61 -4.29
C ASP A 267 9.09 -26.44 -3.44
N ALA A 268 10.40 -26.22 -3.43
CA ALA A 268 11.05 -25.13 -2.70
C ALA A 268 11.26 -23.85 -3.53
N TRP A 269 10.95 -23.87 -4.82
CA TRP A 269 11.08 -22.73 -5.71
C TRP A 269 9.78 -21.99 -5.92
N LEU A 270 9.83 -20.67 -5.82
CA LEU A 270 8.78 -19.75 -6.20
C LEU A 270 9.33 -18.83 -7.29
N LEU A 271 8.69 -18.82 -8.44
CA LEU A 271 9.01 -17.95 -9.56
C LEU A 271 7.93 -16.89 -9.67
N LYS A 272 8.32 -15.63 -9.86
CA LYS A 272 7.42 -14.48 -9.89
C LYS A 272 7.74 -13.61 -11.11
N PHE A 273 6.73 -13.08 -11.74
CA PHE A 273 6.88 -12.16 -12.87
C PHE A 273 5.70 -11.21 -12.93
N GLU A 274 5.98 -9.92 -13.02
CA GLU A 274 5.02 -8.88 -13.33
C GLU A 274 5.55 -8.01 -14.46
N ALA A 275 4.68 -7.58 -15.36
CA ALA A 275 5.03 -6.57 -16.35
C ALA A 275 3.82 -5.76 -16.78
N ILE A 276 4.04 -4.49 -17.09
CA ILE A 276 3.06 -3.59 -17.63
C ILE A 276 3.57 -2.88 -18.89
N TYR A 277 2.66 -2.52 -19.74
CA TYR A 277 2.83 -1.49 -20.76
C TYR A 277 1.81 -0.40 -20.53
N ARG A 278 2.28 0.83 -20.35
CA ARG A 278 1.42 2.00 -20.16
C ARG A 278 1.58 2.95 -21.35
N ASP A 279 0.43 3.34 -21.89
CA ASP A 279 0.28 4.42 -22.87
C ASP A 279 -0.29 5.63 -22.14
N ALA A 280 0.49 6.70 -22.06
CA ALA A 280 0.16 7.94 -21.36
C ALA A 280 0.45 9.16 -22.25
N PRO A 281 -0.19 10.33 -22.02
CA PRO A 281 -0.05 11.51 -22.89
C PRO A 281 1.37 12.01 -23.06
N GLN A 282 2.24 11.83 -22.07
CA GLN A 282 3.61 12.33 -22.09
C GLN A 282 4.61 11.29 -22.57
N GLU A 283 4.40 10.03 -22.24
CA GLU A 283 5.33 8.94 -22.51
C GLU A 283 4.66 7.58 -22.46
N ASN A 284 5.12 6.67 -23.34
CA ASN A 284 4.76 5.25 -23.29
C ASN A 284 5.94 4.47 -22.74
N PHE A 285 5.68 3.56 -21.80
CA PHE A 285 6.77 2.82 -21.17
C PHE A 285 6.38 1.37 -20.84
N PHE A 286 7.41 0.57 -20.60
CA PHE A 286 7.34 -0.75 -19.99
C PHE A 286 7.97 -0.71 -18.61
N SER A 287 7.33 -1.37 -17.65
CA SER A 287 7.89 -1.61 -16.33
C SER A 287 7.56 -3.03 -15.87
N GLY A 288 8.40 -3.63 -15.03
CA GLY A 288 8.14 -4.95 -14.53
C GLY A 288 9.20 -5.48 -13.59
N ALA A 289 8.91 -6.66 -13.02
CA ALA A 289 9.81 -7.39 -12.15
C ALA A 289 9.80 -8.88 -12.48
N ALA A 290 10.97 -9.50 -12.40
CA ALA A 290 11.14 -10.94 -12.53
C ALA A 290 11.92 -11.48 -11.33
N GLY A 291 11.33 -12.39 -10.59
CA GLY A 291 11.89 -12.85 -9.33
C GLY A 291 11.88 -14.37 -9.14
N LEU A 292 12.71 -14.80 -8.23
CA LEU A 292 12.74 -16.16 -7.72
C LEU A 292 13.00 -16.16 -6.21
N GLU A 293 12.36 -17.09 -5.52
CA GLU A 293 12.64 -17.42 -4.13
C GLU A 293 12.93 -18.90 -4.01
N TYR A 294 13.94 -19.25 -3.21
CA TYR A 294 14.23 -20.62 -2.83
C TYR A 294 14.20 -20.78 -1.32
N THR A 295 13.36 -21.68 -0.82
CA THR A 295 13.17 -21.91 0.62
C THR A 295 13.90 -23.16 1.07
N PHE A 296 14.81 -22.99 2.05
CA PHE A 296 15.40 -24.06 2.84
C PHE A 296 14.49 -24.37 4.01
N PHE A 297 13.77 -25.48 3.95
CA PHE A 297 12.88 -25.92 5.02
C PHE A 297 13.62 -26.58 6.17
N ASP A 298 13.10 -26.39 7.38
CA ASP A 298 13.55 -27.05 8.62
C ASP A 298 15.08 -27.01 8.79
N VAL A 299 15.65 -25.82 8.68
CA VAL A 299 17.10 -25.63 8.66
C VAL A 299 17.75 -26.25 9.90
N ARG A 300 18.55 -27.28 9.68
CA ARG A 300 19.24 -28.08 10.71
C ARG A 300 18.32 -28.72 11.75
N GLY A 301 17.06 -29.00 11.43
CA GLY A 301 16.08 -29.59 12.36
C GLY A 301 15.58 -28.62 13.42
N SER A 302 15.67 -27.31 13.16
CA SER A 302 15.21 -26.27 14.10
C SER A 302 13.73 -25.94 13.98
N GLY A 303 13.06 -26.41 12.93
CA GLY A 303 11.73 -25.99 12.54
C GLY A 303 11.69 -24.66 11.75
N ALA A 304 12.81 -23.93 11.67
CA ALA A 304 12.84 -22.66 10.96
C ALA A 304 13.09 -22.84 9.46
N ASP A 305 12.43 -22.01 8.66
CA ASP A 305 12.64 -21.94 7.22
C ASP A 305 13.39 -20.65 6.84
N ILE A 306 14.27 -20.75 5.84
CA ILE A 306 15.02 -19.62 5.28
C ILE A 306 14.78 -19.54 3.79
N GLY A 307 14.16 -18.46 3.31
CA GLY A 307 14.02 -18.11 1.91
C GLY A 307 15.14 -17.17 1.44
N ILE A 308 15.69 -17.43 0.26
CA ILE A 308 16.56 -16.50 -0.46
C ILE A 308 15.77 -15.95 -1.63
N ILE A 309 15.64 -14.64 -1.70
CA ILE A 309 14.86 -13.92 -2.70
C ILE A 309 15.82 -13.17 -3.62
N SER A 310 15.58 -13.20 -4.92
CA SER A 310 16.28 -12.36 -5.89
C SER A 310 15.29 -11.89 -6.94
N GLU A 311 15.23 -10.58 -7.19
CA GLU A 311 14.38 -9.97 -8.20
C GLU A 311 15.20 -9.02 -9.07
N TYR A 312 14.87 -8.96 -10.35
CA TYR A 312 15.33 -7.97 -11.30
C TYR A 312 14.15 -7.07 -11.66
N LEU A 313 14.31 -5.78 -11.43
CA LEU A 313 13.34 -4.75 -11.69
C LEU A 313 13.78 -4.00 -12.94
N PHE A 314 12.85 -3.62 -13.79
CA PHE A 314 13.14 -2.83 -14.98
C PHE A 314 12.05 -1.80 -15.22
N ASP A 315 12.47 -0.60 -15.60
CA ASP A 315 11.58 0.48 -16.00
C ASP A 315 12.28 1.33 -17.06
N ASN A 316 11.61 1.59 -18.17
CA ASN A 316 12.21 2.39 -19.23
C ASN A 316 11.61 3.80 -19.34
N ARG A 317 11.02 4.32 -18.27
CA ARG A 317 10.55 5.69 -18.22
C ARG A 317 11.71 6.68 -18.29
N ALA A 318 11.55 7.73 -19.11
CA ALA A 318 12.48 8.85 -19.17
C ALA A 318 12.02 10.03 -18.29
N LEU A 319 10.74 10.08 -17.93
CA LEU A 319 10.17 11.16 -17.12
C LEU A 319 10.18 10.77 -15.64
N LEU A 320 10.70 11.68 -14.82
CA LEU A 320 10.66 11.58 -13.37
C LEU A 320 9.22 11.62 -12.87
N VAL A 321 8.78 10.54 -12.24
CA VAL A 321 7.54 10.50 -11.48
C VAL A 321 7.89 10.63 -10.00
N ALA A 322 6.99 11.16 -9.19
CA ALA A 322 7.29 11.59 -7.82
C ALA A 322 7.75 10.48 -6.87
N THR A 323 7.55 9.22 -7.22
CA THR A 323 7.71 8.13 -6.27
C THR A 323 8.37 6.87 -6.82
N ASP A 324 8.51 6.72 -8.14
CA ASP A 324 9.05 5.49 -8.72
C ASP A 324 9.94 5.79 -9.91
N ASN A 325 11.20 5.43 -9.80
CA ASN A 325 12.15 5.45 -10.90
C ASN A 325 13.10 4.29 -10.72
N ASP A 326 12.58 3.15 -11.02
CA ASP A 326 13.41 1.98 -11.07
C ASP A 326 13.86 1.82 -12.51
N ASP A 327 15.02 2.33 -12.84
CA ASP A 327 15.68 1.99 -14.08
C ASP A 327 15.89 0.47 -14.13
N ASP A 328 17.10 -0.03 -14.00
CA ASP A 328 17.38 -1.45 -13.87
C ASP A 328 17.94 -1.75 -12.48
N ASP A 329 17.15 -2.44 -11.63
CA ASP A 329 17.56 -2.75 -10.27
C ASP A 329 17.69 -4.25 -10.02
N ILE A 330 18.57 -4.61 -9.09
CA ILE A 330 18.66 -5.96 -8.54
C ILE A 330 18.30 -5.93 -7.06
N SER A 331 17.25 -6.66 -6.69
CA SER A 331 16.88 -6.92 -5.29
C SER A 331 17.43 -8.27 -4.83
N LEU A 332 18.03 -8.27 -3.64
CA LEU A 332 18.46 -9.48 -2.93
C LEU A 332 17.93 -9.48 -1.52
N GLY A 333 17.15 -10.49 -1.16
CA GLY A 333 16.45 -10.59 0.11
C GLY A 333 16.62 -11.93 0.80
N LEU A 334 16.35 -11.91 2.11
CA LEU A 334 16.24 -13.06 2.99
C LEU A 334 14.93 -13.02 3.74
N ARG A 335 14.19 -14.12 3.70
CA ARG A 335 12.99 -14.36 4.51
C ARG A 335 13.30 -15.41 5.58
N LEU A 336 12.97 -15.14 6.82
CA LEU A 336 13.07 -16.08 7.92
C LEU A 336 11.71 -16.30 8.54
N SER A 337 11.25 -17.56 8.60
CA SER A 337 10.06 -17.96 9.35
C SER A 337 10.50 -18.95 10.42
N LEU A 338 10.31 -18.61 11.69
CA LEU A 338 10.67 -19.51 12.80
C LEU A 338 9.69 -20.66 12.97
N ASN A 339 8.51 -20.58 12.36
CA ASN A 339 7.41 -21.56 12.49
C ASN A 339 7.05 -21.84 13.95
N ASP A 340 7.28 -20.86 14.82
CA ASP A 340 6.97 -20.95 16.24
C ASP A 340 5.51 -20.57 16.54
N ILE A 341 5.05 -20.87 17.75
CA ILE A 341 3.66 -20.58 18.17
C ILE A 341 3.34 -19.07 18.12
N ASN A 342 4.34 -18.21 18.09
CA ASN A 342 4.18 -16.76 18.05
C ASN A 342 4.25 -16.20 16.62
N SER A 343 4.35 -17.05 15.59
CA SER A 343 4.47 -16.64 14.17
C SER A 343 5.57 -15.58 14.00
N THR A 344 6.81 -15.92 14.45
CA THR A 344 7.94 -14.99 14.31
C THR A 344 8.49 -15.03 12.90
N GLU A 345 8.48 -13.88 12.24
CA GLU A 345 8.89 -13.71 10.85
C GLU A 345 9.82 -12.52 10.70
N LEU A 346 10.70 -12.58 9.71
CA LEU A 346 11.56 -11.48 9.31
C LEU A 346 11.78 -11.55 7.81
N ILE A 347 11.72 -10.40 7.14
CA ILE A 347 12.23 -10.20 5.79
C ILE A 347 13.23 -9.05 5.81
N ALA A 348 14.32 -9.19 5.07
CA ALA A 348 15.28 -8.11 4.87
C ALA A 348 15.81 -8.18 3.45
N ALA A 349 15.87 -7.04 2.76
CA ALA A 349 16.40 -6.98 1.42
C ALA A 349 17.19 -5.68 1.16
N MET A 350 17.97 -5.74 0.10
CA MET A 350 18.70 -4.64 -0.50
C MET A 350 18.35 -4.60 -1.98
N VAL A 351 17.90 -3.46 -2.44
CA VAL A 351 17.74 -3.11 -3.85
C VAL A 351 18.92 -2.26 -4.26
N GLN A 352 19.56 -2.58 -5.38
CA GLN A 352 20.68 -1.83 -5.90
C GLN A 352 20.47 -1.52 -7.38
N ASP A 353 20.51 -0.24 -7.69
CA ASP A 353 20.58 0.28 -9.05
C ASP A 353 21.84 -0.24 -9.77
N VAL A 354 21.66 -0.77 -10.96
CA VAL A 354 22.73 -1.40 -11.73
C VAL A 354 23.69 -0.37 -12.33
N ASP A 355 23.19 0.82 -12.66
CA ASP A 355 23.95 1.85 -13.36
C ASP A 355 24.74 2.76 -12.42
N ASP A 356 24.09 3.33 -11.40
CA ASP A 356 24.71 4.31 -10.50
C ASP A 356 25.08 3.74 -9.13
N HIS A 357 24.62 2.52 -8.82
CA HIS A 357 24.86 1.80 -7.56
C HIS A 357 24.22 2.46 -6.34
N SER A 358 23.20 3.27 -6.51
CA SER A 358 22.31 3.71 -5.43
C SER A 358 21.65 2.51 -4.77
N ARG A 359 21.38 2.59 -3.47
CA ARG A 359 20.85 1.45 -2.73
C ARG A 359 19.71 1.85 -1.84
N TYR A 360 18.70 0.98 -1.83
CA TYR A 360 17.61 0.99 -0.87
C TYR A 360 17.64 -0.28 -0.03
N TYR A 361 17.38 -0.13 1.27
CA TYR A 361 17.34 -1.24 2.23
C TYR A 361 16.00 -1.24 2.96
N TYR A 362 15.42 -2.40 3.12
CA TYR A 362 14.29 -2.59 4.00
C TYR A 362 14.45 -3.83 4.88
N LEU A 363 13.89 -3.76 6.07
CA LEU A 363 13.78 -4.86 7.00
C LEU A 363 12.43 -4.77 7.70
N GLU A 364 11.72 -5.88 7.72
CA GLU A 364 10.48 -6.03 8.44
C GLU A 364 10.55 -7.30 9.30
N ALA A 365 10.11 -7.18 10.53
CA ALA A 365 10.02 -8.32 11.44
C ALA A 365 8.76 -8.22 12.26
N SER A 366 8.14 -9.36 12.54
CA SER A 366 6.94 -9.39 13.36
C SER A 366 6.88 -10.60 14.26
N ARG A 367 6.19 -10.44 15.39
CA ARG A 367 5.96 -11.50 16.36
C ARG A 367 4.69 -11.26 17.15
N ARG A 368 3.89 -12.31 17.36
CA ARG A 368 2.76 -12.27 18.31
C ARG A 368 3.27 -12.33 19.76
N ILE A 369 2.62 -11.57 20.63
CA ILE A 369 2.85 -11.57 22.07
C ILE A 369 1.54 -11.98 22.76
N GLY A 370 1.47 -13.21 23.23
CA GLY A 370 0.24 -13.81 23.71
C GLY A 370 -0.78 -13.97 22.59
N ASN A 371 -2.07 -13.77 22.91
CA ASN A 371 -3.17 -14.05 21.98
C ASN A 371 -3.72 -12.81 21.27
N ALA A 372 -3.38 -11.62 21.78
CA ALA A 372 -4.04 -10.38 21.35
C ALA A 372 -3.06 -9.30 20.87
N PHE A 373 -1.76 -9.46 21.08
CA PHE A 373 -0.79 -8.45 20.68
C PHE A 373 0.12 -8.94 19.56
N LYS A 374 0.53 -8.03 18.68
CA LYS A 374 1.60 -8.21 17.69
C LYS A 374 2.59 -7.07 17.82
N LEU A 375 3.86 -7.42 17.94
CA LEU A 375 4.97 -6.47 17.87
C LEU A 375 5.56 -6.55 16.47
N SER A 376 5.71 -5.39 15.81
CA SER A 376 6.34 -5.27 14.50
C SER A 376 7.51 -4.29 14.59
N LEU A 377 8.54 -4.57 13.82
CA LEU A 377 9.71 -3.72 13.62
C LEU A 377 9.90 -3.53 12.13
N GLU A 378 10.04 -2.29 11.70
CA GLU A 378 10.38 -1.92 10.34
C GLU A 378 11.62 -1.03 10.35
N ALA A 379 12.49 -1.17 9.36
CA ALA A 379 13.58 -0.25 9.12
C ALA A 379 13.74 -0.05 7.62
N ARG A 380 13.83 1.21 7.20
CA ARG A 380 14.06 1.58 5.81
C ARG A 380 15.18 2.61 5.72
N GLY A 381 15.92 2.55 4.61
CA GLY A 381 17.00 3.51 4.42
C GLY A 381 17.65 3.40 3.07
N VAL A 382 18.29 4.49 2.67
CA VAL A 382 19.04 4.59 1.42
C VAL A 382 20.51 4.83 1.69
N ALA A 383 21.38 4.42 0.80
CA ALA A 383 22.81 4.66 0.87
C ALA A 383 23.43 4.74 -0.52
N ASN A 384 24.52 5.49 -0.61
CA ASN A 384 25.31 5.67 -1.83
C ASN A 384 24.49 6.28 -2.98
N VAL A 385 23.56 7.16 -2.64
CA VAL A 385 22.59 7.72 -3.61
C VAL A 385 23.27 8.70 -4.54
N ALA A 386 23.18 8.46 -5.85
CA ALA A 386 23.70 9.36 -6.87
C ALA A 386 22.91 10.68 -6.90
N ALA A 387 23.54 11.75 -7.41
CA ALA A 387 22.95 13.09 -7.35
C ALA A 387 21.69 13.26 -8.20
N ASP A 388 21.54 12.46 -9.22
CA ASP A 388 20.45 12.40 -10.20
C ASP A 388 19.50 11.22 -9.98
N ASN A 389 19.76 10.34 -9.01
CA ASN A 389 18.88 9.23 -8.69
C ASN A 389 17.67 9.72 -7.86
N PRO A 390 16.46 9.27 -8.17
CA PRO A 390 15.23 9.63 -7.47
C PRO A 390 15.22 9.32 -5.97
N LEU A 391 15.91 8.27 -5.52
CA LEU A 391 16.08 7.97 -4.10
C LEU A 391 16.71 9.11 -3.30
N ARG A 392 17.25 10.13 -4.00
CA ARG A 392 17.82 11.34 -3.39
C ARG A 392 16.86 12.06 -2.46
N ILE A 393 15.57 12.04 -2.75
CA ILE A 393 14.54 12.64 -1.91
C ILE A 393 14.44 11.98 -0.53
N TYR A 394 14.93 10.72 -0.40
CA TYR A 394 14.92 9.95 0.85
C TYR A 394 16.29 9.88 1.54
N GLU A 395 17.33 10.60 1.07
CA GLU A 395 18.69 10.49 1.60
C GLU A 395 18.78 10.75 3.11
N ASN A 396 17.94 11.66 3.63
CA ASN A 396 17.89 11.99 5.06
C ASN A 396 16.66 11.39 5.78
N GLU A 397 15.94 10.49 5.13
CA GLU A 397 14.69 9.89 5.63
C GLU A 397 14.87 8.45 6.12
N ASN A 398 16.09 8.06 6.49
CA ASN A 398 16.39 6.74 7.07
C ASN A 398 15.72 6.61 8.44
N TYR A 399 14.93 5.55 8.66
CA TYR A 399 14.19 5.37 9.90
C TYR A 399 14.13 3.93 10.40
N ILE A 400 13.78 3.82 11.68
CA ILE A 400 13.35 2.59 12.35
C ILE A 400 12.00 2.85 12.97
N GLN A 401 11.06 1.95 12.77
CA GLN A 401 9.70 2.00 13.27
C GLN A 401 9.42 0.79 14.16
N LEU A 402 8.77 1.03 15.28
CA LEU A 402 8.29 0.01 16.20
C LEU A 402 6.77 0.15 16.34
N GLU A 403 6.05 -0.97 16.19
CA GLU A 403 4.60 -1.00 16.34
C GLU A 403 4.17 -2.02 17.38
N LEU A 404 3.14 -1.68 18.13
CA LEU A 404 2.43 -2.60 19.01
C LEU A 404 0.94 -2.55 18.68
N GLY A 405 0.43 -3.60 18.06
CA GLY A 405 -0.98 -3.78 17.73
C GLY A 405 -1.70 -4.63 18.78
N TYR A 406 -2.90 -4.19 19.18
CA TYR A 406 -3.85 -4.97 19.97
C TYR A 406 -4.99 -5.42 19.07
N TYR A 407 -5.20 -6.73 18.94
CA TYR A 407 -6.18 -7.37 18.08
C TYR A 407 -7.33 -7.95 18.90
N PHE A 408 -8.56 -7.76 18.46
CA PHE A 408 -9.77 -8.24 19.13
C PHE A 408 -10.82 -8.79 18.14
#